data_749c0746ccd5ae0d4ded9e1937b299c3
#
_entry.id   749c0746ccd5ae0d4ded9e1937b299c3
#
_cell.length_a   1.000
_cell.length_b   1.000
_cell.length_c   1.000
_cell.angle_alpha   90.00
_cell.angle_beta   90.00
_cell.angle_gamma   90.00
#
_symmetry.space_group_name_H-M   'P 1'
#
loop_
_entity.id
_entity.type
_entity.pdbx_description
1 polymer ?
#
loop_
_entity_poly.entity_id
_entity_poly.type
_entity_poly.pdbx_seq_one_letter_code
_entity_poly.pdbx_strand_id
1 'polypeptide(L)'
;NPTTNLRGLDGQSGRFTAEAEWKRNIITPGGVVITPLLHARGDTVYTNYGQASLNAIAGLPGSPATDIRSNYFRYMATAGLEARWPLLFATAGTSHVFEPIGQLFIRPDAPFGSTLGIPNEDAQSLVFDATSLFERDKFSGYDRIEGGTRANLGFRYSGDLGGGWTTNAIFGQSFHLAGRNPYTDPDFVNVGAASGLQTARSDYVGQIGLRTPVGLYLSAGARFDQANFQPRRADVSAS
;
A
#
# COMPACT_ATOMS: atom_id res chain seq x y z
N ASN A 1 -20.66 -14.38 12.99
CA ASN A 1 -19.62 -15.17 12.35
C ASN A 1 -18.43 -15.19 13.28
N PRO A 2 -18.00 -16.37 13.74
CA PRO A 2 -16.75 -16.46 14.44
C PRO A 2 -15.69 -16.04 13.45
N THR A 3 -15.13 -14.92 13.72
CA THR A 3 -14.04 -14.36 12.97
C THR A 3 -12.85 -15.26 13.18
N THR A 4 -12.53 -15.96 12.19
CA THR A 4 -11.33 -16.72 11.91
C THR A 4 -10.12 -15.80 11.98
N ASN A 5 -9.86 -15.29 13.16
CA ASN A 5 -8.86 -14.27 13.37
C ASN A 5 -7.62 -14.93 13.96
N LEU A 6 -6.50 -14.93 13.26
CA LEU A 6 -5.21 -15.28 13.85
C LEU A 6 -4.67 -14.19 14.81
N ARG A 7 -5.55 -13.34 15.31
CA ARG A 7 -5.28 -12.35 16.34
C ARG A 7 -5.75 -12.85 17.69
N GLY A 8 -5.05 -12.42 18.74
CA GLY A 8 -5.42 -12.76 20.11
C GLY A 8 -5.36 -14.26 20.40
N LEU A 9 -4.55 -14.99 19.67
CA LEU A 9 -4.29 -16.39 19.93
C LEU A 9 -3.44 -16.51 21.18
N ASP A 10 -3.81 -17.45 22.06
CA ASP A 10 -2.99 -17.79 23.23
C ASP A 10 -1.66 -18.38 22.78
N GLY A 11 -0.55 -17.76 23.21
CA GLY A 11 0.79 -18.16 22.84
C GLY A 11 1.79 -17.01 22.86
N GLN A 12 2.95 -17.27 22.33
CA GLN A 12 4.03 -16.30 22.19
C GLN A 12 4.46 -16.20 20.73
N SER A 13 4.75 -15.01 20.28
CA SER A 13 5.34 -14.78 18.96
C SER A 13 6.45 -13.74 19.05
N GLY A 14 7.46 -13.92 18.22
CA GLY A 14 8.55 -12.97 18.08
C GLY A 14 8.92 -12.85 16.61
N ARG A 15 9.34 -11.65 16.21
CA ARG A 15 9.78 -11.37 14.83
C ARG A 15 11.07 -10.58 14.84
N PHE A 16 11.94 -10.95 13.90
CA PHE A 16 13.06 -10.11 13.51
C PHE A 16 12.95 -9.83 12.02
N THR A 17 12.97 -8.56 11.64
CA THR A 17 12.92 -8.11 10.24
C THR A 17 14.14 -7.26 9.95
N ALA A 18 14.77 -7.51 8.81
CA ALA A 18 15.84 -6.70 8.26
C ALA A 18 15.48 -6.27 6.83
N GLU A 19 15.69 -5.01 6.52
CA GLU A 19 15.42 -4.43 5.22
C GLU A 19 16.59 -3.59 4.74
N ALA A 20 16.82 -3.61 3.43
CA ALA A 20 17.78 -2.75 2.76
C ALA A 20 17.15 -2.18 1.49
N GLU A 21 17.29 -0.88 1.28
CA GLU A 21 16.83 -0.19 0.09
C GLU A 21 17.96 0.62 -0.53
N TRP A 22 18.10 0.52 -1.84
CA TRP A 22 18.93 1.38 -2.65
C TRP A 22 18.08 2.05 -3.71
N LYS A 23 18.26 3.37 -3.85
CA LYS A 23 17.63 4.18 -4.90
C LYS A 23 18.53 5.32 -5.33
N ARG A 24 18.40 5.75 -6.58
CA ARG A 24 19.16 6.85 -7.14
C ARG A 24 18.30 7.69 -8.08
N ASN A 25 18.28 9.00 -7.88
CA ASN A 25 17.63 9.92 -8.81
C ASN A 25 18.57 10.25 -9.97
N ILE A 26 18.07 10.11 -11.18
CA ILE A 26 18.71 10.47 -12.44
C ILE A 26 17.82 11.53 -13.07
N ILE A 27 18.36 12.74 -13.27
CA ILE A 27 17.60 13.85 -13.88
C ILE A 27 18.03 13.97 -15.34
N THR A 28 17.08 13.85 -16.23
CA THR A 28 17.32 14.03 -17.66
C THR A 28 17.39 15.52 -18.05
N PRO A 29 17.99 15.89 -19.20
CA PRO A 29 18.00 17.29 -19.66
C PRO A 29 16.59 17.90 -19.80
N GLY A 30 15.55 17.09 -20.06
CA GLY A 30 14.16 17.52 -20.15
C GLY A 30 13.45 17.63 -18.80
N GLY A 31 14.16 17.48 -17.68
CA GLY A 31 13.59 17.61 -16.32
C GLY A 31 12.85 16.38 -15.83
N VAL A 32 12.85 15.27 -16.57
CA VAL A 32 12.28 14.00 -16.07
C VAL A 32 13.23 13.42 -15.04
N VAL A 33 12.69 13.06 -13.88
CA VAL A 33 13.42 12.39 -12.80
C VAL A 33 13.11 10.89 -12.89
N ILE A 34 14.14 10.09 -13.14
CA ILE A 34 14.05 8.63 -13.20
C ILE A 34 14.72 8.07 -11.94
N THR A 35 14.02 7.24 -11.19
CA THR A 35 14.50 6.67 -9.94
C THR A 35 14.43 5.15 -10.00
N PRO A 36 15.51 4.45 -10.40
CA PRO A 36 15.63 3.03 -10.17
C PRO A 36 15.73 2.74 -8.66
N LEU A 37 15.14 1.63 -8.25
CA LEU A 37 15.05 1.18 -6.86
C LEU A 37 15.33 -0.32 -6.79
N LEU A 38 16.11 -0.72 -5.80
CA LEU A 38 16.25 -2.11 -5.37
C LEU A 38 15.95 -2.18 -3.88
N HIS A 39 15.12 -3.12 -3.49
CA HIS A 39 14.79 -3.35 -2.09
C HIS A 39 14.83 -4.84 -1.81
N ALA A 40 15.37 -5.19 -0.65
CA ALA A 40 15.38 -6.54 -0.13
C ALA A 40 14.88 -6.53 1.32
N ARG A 41 14.06 -7.49 1.65
CA ARG A 41 13.57 -7.74 2.99
C ARG A 41 13.72 -9.21 3.33
N GLY A 42 14.15 -9.49 4.57
CA GLY A 42 14.10 -10.82 5.17
C GLY A 42 13.50 -10.72 6.56
N ASP A 43 12.59 -11.64 6.88
CA ASP A 43 12.06 -11.76 8.22
C ASP A 43 12.05 -13.22 8.69
N THR A 44 12.37 -13.41 9.96
CA THR A 44 12.17 -14.65 10.70
C THR A 44 11.10 -14.43 11.76
N VAL A 45 10.17 -15.36 11.83
CA VAL A 45 9.06 -15.32 12.78
C VAL A 45 9.10 -16.60 13.61
N TYR A 46 9.09 -16.42 14.90
CA TYR A 46 8.93 -17.50 15.88
C TYR A 46 7.52 -17.45 16.43
N THR A 47 6.86 -18.62 16.52
CA THR A 47 5.54 -18.75 17.14
C THR A 47 5.51 -20.01 18.02
N ASN A 48 4.88 -19.85 19.19
CA ASN A 48 4.60 -20.94 20.11
C ASN A 48 3.16 -20.80 20.61
N TYR A 49 2.24 -21.48 19.93
CA TYR A 49 0.82 -21.43 20.23
C TYR A 49 0.43 -22.45 21.28
N GLY A 50 -0.46 -22.06 22.21
CA GLY A 50 -1.16 -22.98 23.08
C GLY A 50 -2.06 -23.96 22.31
N GLN A 51 -2.36 -25.11 22.91
CA GLN A 51 -3.16 -26.15 22.24
C GLN A 51 -4.56 -25.66 21.83
N ALA A 52 -5.16 -24.76 22.61
CA ALA A 52 -6.46 -24.16 22.30
C ALA A 52 -6.40 -23.34 21.00
N SER A 53 -5.33 -22.56 20.80
CA SER A 53 -5.08 -21.79 19.59
C SER A 53 -4.84 -22.69 18.37
N LEU A 54 -4.04 -23.75 18.53
CA LEU A 54 -3.82 -24.73 17.47
C LEU A 54 -5.12 -25.39 17.02
N ASN A 55 -5.99 -25.76 17.98
CA ASN A 55 -7.30 -26.33 17.68
C ASN A 55 -8.22 -25.32 16.98
N ALA A 56 -8.18 -24.05 17.38
CA ALA A 56 -8.94 -22.98 16.74
C ALA A 56 -8.50 -22.78 15.29
N ILE A 57 -7.18 -22.75 15.04
CA ILE A 57 -6.62 -22.63 13.68
C ILE A 57 -7.02 -23.87 12.86
N ALA A 58 -6.93 -25.08 13.42
CA ALA A 58 -7.32 -26.33 12.75
C ALA A 58 -8.76 -26.36 12.29
N GLY A 59 -9.65 -25.73 13.04
CA GLY A 59 -11.08 -25.62 12.71
C GLY A 59 -11.43 -24.63 11.62
N LEU A 60 -10.47 -23.86 11.10
CA LEU A 60 -10.73 -22.87 10.06
C LEU A 60 -10.92 -23.50 8.68
N PRO A 61 -11.92 -23.07 7.88
CA PRO A 61 -12.06 -23.52 6.49
C PRO A 61 -10.78 -23.21 5.69
N GLY A 62 -10.21 -24.23 5.04
CA GLY A 62 -8.98 -24.10 4.28
C GLY A 62 -7.72 -23.92 5.13
N SER A 63 -7.79 -24.28 6.41
CA SER A 63 -6.69 -24.15 7.34
C SER A 63 -5.48 -25.00 6.93
N PRO A 64 -4.26 -24.47 6.99
CA PRO A 64 -3.02 -25.21 6.86
C PRO A 64 -2.62 -25.93 8.18
N ALA A 65 -3.56 -26.25 9.03
CA ALA A 65 -3.36 -26.69 10.40
C ALA A 65 -2.39 -27.86 10.61
N THR A 66 -2.11 -28.59 9.55
CA THR A 66 -1.16 -29.72 9.58
C THR A 66 0.30 -29.30 9.50
N ASP A 67 0.57 -28.03 9.13
CA ASP A 67 1.91 -27.52 8.84
C ASP A 67 2.33 -26.28 9.65
N ILE A 68 1.67 -26.03 10.79
CA ILE A 68 2.06 -24.92 11.67
C ILE A 68 3.43 -25.22 12.27
N ARG A 69 4.41 -24.42 11.88
CA ARG A 69 5.79 -24.51 12.33
C ARG A 69 6.06 -23.43 13.38
N SER A 70 6.95 -23.75 14.31
CA SER A 70 7.38 -22.75 15.30
C SER A 70 8.29 -21.68 14.74
N ASN A 71 8.91 -21.92 13.59
CA ASN A 71 9.85 -20.98 12.99
C ASN A 71 9.58 -20.85 11.48
N TYR A 72 9.51 -19.63 11.02
CA TYR A 72 9.35 -19.26 9.61
C TYR A 72 10.42 -18.30 9.18
N PHE A 73 10.90 -18.48 7.95
CA PHE A 73 11.74 -17.51 7.28
C PHE A 73 11.06 -17.07 5.98
N ARG A 74 10.98 -15.77 5.77
CA ARG A 74 10.46 -15.16 4.55
C ARG A 74 11.46 -14.17 4.01
N TYR A 75 11.45 -13.98 2.70
CA TYR A 75 12.20 -12.93 2.04
C TYR A 75 11.37 -12.34 0.90
N MET A 76 11.68 -11.09 0.55
CA MET A 76 11.12 -10.40 -0.60
C MET A 76 12.20 -9.54 -1.23
N ALA A 77 12.36 -9.68 -2.54
CA ALA A 77 13.19 -8.78 -3.35
C ALA A 77 12.28 -7.96 -4.26
N THR A 78 12.54 -6.67 -4.37
CA THR A 78 11.80 -5.76 -5.25
C THR A 78 12.78 -5.01 -6.13
N ALA A 79 12.54 -5.07 -7.45
CA ALA A 79 13.13 -4.14 -8.39
C ALA A 79 12.07 -3.12 -8.79
N GLY A 80 12.39 -1.84 -8.75
CA GLY A 80 11.46 -0.76 -9.03
C GLY A 80 12.04 0.29 -9.97
N LEU A 81 11.16 0.95 -10.68
CA LEU A 81 11.46 2.12 -11.49
C LEU A 81 10.35 3.15 -11.30
N GLU A 82 10.71 4.35 -10.92
CA GLU A 82 9.82 5.51 -10.91
C GLU A 82 10.27 6.51 -11.96
N ALA A 83 9.33 7.07 -12.70
CA ALA A 83 9.52 8.23 -13.55
C ALA A 83 8.53 9.32 -13.16
N ARG A 84 9.01 10.52 -12.93
CA ARG A 84 8.20 11.70 -12.62
C ARG A 84 8.70 12.90 -13.37
N TRP A 85 7.79 13.76 -13.77
CA TRP A 85 8.12 14.95 -14.54
C TRP A 85 7.51 16.21 -13.91
N PRO A 86 8.22 16.90 -13.00
CA PRO A 86 7.73 18.12 -12.39
C PRO A 86 7.74 19.28 -13.40
N LEU A 87 6.57 19.74 -13.78
CA LEU A 87 6.33 20.85 -14.67
C LEU A 87 5.95 22.09 -13.84
N LEU A 88 6.80 23.11 -13.85
CA LEU A 88 6.55 24.36 -13.15
C LEU A 88 5.90 25.39 -14.07
N PHE A 89 4.78 25.94 -13.63
CA PHE A 89 4.08 27.07 -14.23
C PHE A 89 4.06 28.21 -13.19
N ALA A 90 4.71 29.33 -13.48
CA ALA A 90 4.78 30.45 -12.58
C ALA A 90 4.29 31.74 -13.24
N THR A 91 3.58 32.58 -12.48
CA THR A 91 3.15 33.91 -12.83
C THR A 91 3.58 34.89 -11.75
N ALA A 92 3.34 36.19 -11.92
CA ALA A 92 3.62 37.15 -10.87
C ALA A 92 2.68 36.91 -9.67
N GLY A 93 3.18 36.25 -8.63
CA GLY A 93 2.46 36.01 -7.37
C GLY A 93 1.82 34.62 -7.21
N THR A 94 1.90 33.73 -8.22
CA THR A 94 1.45 32.34 -8.09
C THR A 94 2.44 31.37 -8.71
N SER A 95 2.52 30.13 -8.18
CA SER A 95 3.32 29.06 -8.78
C SER A 95 2.60 27.73 -8.66
N HIS A 96 2.70 26.93 -9.72
CA HIS A 96 2.00 25.65 -9.83
C HIS A 96 2.98 24.59 -10.33
N VAL A 97 3.04 23.47 -9.64
CA VAL A 97 3.81 22.31 -10.09
C VAL A 97 2.82 21.19 -10.39
N PHE A 98 2.81 20.71 -11.62
CA PHE A 98 2.09 19.52 -12.04
C PHE A 98 3.11 18.42 -12.32
N GLU A 99 3.00 17.29 -11.63
CA GLU A 99 3.97 16.21 -11.69
C GLU A 99 3.28 14.90 -12.07
N PRO A 100 3.25 14.52 -13.36
CA PRO A 100 2.92 13.16 -13.76
C PRO A 100 3.91 12.16 -13.17
N ILE A 101 3.40 11.01 -12.69
CA ILE A 101 4.18 9.97 -12.03
C ILE A 101 3.77 8.62 -12.59
N GLY A 102 4.77 7.83 -12.98
CA GLY A 102 4.64 6.42 -13.30
C GLY A 102 5.61 5.59 -12.48
N GLN A 103 5.13 4.49 -11.89
CA GLN A 103 5.97 3.56 -11.15
C GLN A 103 5.74 2.14 -11.65
N LEU A 104 6.77 1.33 -11.62
CA LEU A 104 6.73 -0.11 -11.88
C LEU A 104 7.53 -0.81 -10.78
N PHE A 105 6.91 -1.81 -10.13
CA PHE A 105 7.56 -2.67 -9.15
C PHE A 105 7.43 -4.13 -9.58
N ILE A 106 8.55 -4.83 -9.66
CA ILE A 106 8.64 -6.23 -10.03
C ILE A 106 9.09 -7.01 -8.79
N ARG A 107 8.30 -8.00 -8.39
CA ARG A 107 8.50 -8.82 -7.19
C ARG A 107 8.11 -10.25 -7.47
N PRO A 108 8.74 -11.24 -6.80
CA PRO A 108 8.20 -12.60 -6.76
C PRO A 108 6.85 -12.62 -6.02
N ASP A 109 6.11 -13.69 -6.20
CA ASP A 109 4.91 -13.93 -5.41
C ASP A 109 5.29 -14.12 -3.92
N ALA A 110 4.58 -13.43 -3.04
CA ALA A 110 4.74 -13.60 -1.61
C ALA A 110 3.85 -14.73 -1.10
N PRO A 111 4.35 -15.62 -0.22
CA PRO A 111 3.48 -16.53 0.50
C PRO A 111 2.58 -15.75 1.46
N PHE A 112 1.30 -16.12 1.55
CA PHE A 112 0.43 -15.55 2.57
C PHE A 112 0.86 -15.99 3.96
N GLY A 113 0.98 -15.04 4.87
CA GLY A 113 1.29 -15.32 6.27
C GLY A 113 0.27 -16.23 6.93
N SER A 114 -1.02 -16.09 6.57
CA SER A 114 -2.12 -16.94 7.04
C SER A 114 -1.94 -18.41 6.70
N THR A 115 -1.40 -18.74 5.52
CA THR A 115 -1.14 -20.14 5.14
C THR A 115 0.04 -20.76 5.88
N LEU A 116 0.86 -19.92 6.49
CA LEU A 116 2.00 -20.33 7.29
C LEU A 116 1.72 -20.33 8.80
N GLY A 117 0.50 -19.95 9.23
CA GLY A 117 0.19 -19.79 10.64
C GLY A 117 0.87 -18.60 11.31
N ILE A 118 1.35 -17.62 10.55
CA ILE A 118 1.93 -16.40 11.07
C ILE A 118 0.81 -15.49 11.59
N PRO A 119 0.86 -14.99 12.84
CA PRO A 119 -0.13 -14.06 13.35
C PRO A 119 -0.16 -12.80 12.50
N ASN A 120 -1.36 -12.28 12.22
CA ASN A 120 -1.53 -11.01 11.54
C ASN A 120 -1.94 -9.93 12.54
N GLU A 121 -0.97 -9.16 13.00
CA GLU A 121 -1.17 -8.00 13.89
C GLU A 121 -1.26 -6.67 13.10
N ASP A 122 -1.13 -6.72 11.77
CA ASP A 122 -1.31 -5.57 10.90
C ASP A 122 -2.74 -5.03 10.99
N ALA A 123 -2.98 -3.81 10.52
CA ALA A 123 -4.30 -3.20 10.47
C ALA A 123 -5.32 -4.11 9.78
N GLN A 124 -6.50 -4.28 10.39
CA GLN A 124 -7.56 -5.16 9.87
C GLN A 124 -8.17 -4.67 8.57
N SER A 125 -8.13 -3.36 8.34
CA SER A 125 -8.63 -2.76 7.12
C SER A 125 -7.47 -2.23 6.27
N LEU A 126 -7.37 -2.72 5.05
CA LEU A 126 -6.55 -2.10 4.04
C LEU A 126 -7.45 -1.12 3.28
N VAL A 127 -7.11 0.15 3.34
CA VAL A 127 -7.79 1.19 2.57
C VAL A 127 -6.82 1.70 1.53
N PHE A 128 -7.14 1.43 0.26
CA PHE A 128 -6.45 2.07 -0.85
C PHE A 128 -6.99 3.48 -1.04
N ASP A 129 -6.11 4.46 -0.94
CA ASP A 129 -6.40 5.89 -1.06
C ASP A 129 -5.26 6.64 -1.77
N ALA A 130 -5.38 7.96 -1.85
CA ALA A 130 -4.38 8.80 -2.50
C ALA A 130 -3.02 8.75 -1.79
N THR A 131 -2.97 8.52 -0.47
CA THR A 131 -1.73 8.49 0.29
C THR A 131 -0.93 7.22 0.01
N SER A 132 -1.62 6.11 -0.19
CA SER A 132 -1.03 4.80 -0.49
C SER A 132 -0.78 4.56 -1.98
N LEU A 133 -1.27 5.44 -2.87
CA LEU A 133 -1.18 5.24 -4.34
C LEU A 133 0.25 4.98 -4.82
N PHE A 134 1.20 5.77 -4.36
CA PHE A 134 2.60 5.70 -4.80
C PHE A 134 3.51 4.98 -3.81
N GLU A 135 2.94 4.35 -2.77
CA GLU A 135 3.71 3.50 -1.88
C GLU A 135 4.17 2.23 -2.58
N ARG A 136 5.41 1.79 -2.28
CA ARG A 136 5.97 0.55 -2.82
C ARG A 136 5.21 -0.67 -2.35
N ASP A 137 4.87 -0.73 -1.08
CA ASP A 137 4.03 -1.76 -0.46
C ASP A 137 2.77 -1.10 0.09
N LYS A 138 1.61 -1.62 -0.28
CA LYS A 138 0.34 -1.05 0.18
C LYS A 138 -0.15 -1.66 1.49
N PHE A 139 0.51 -2.68 1.98
CA PHE A 139 0.29 -3.15 3.34
C PHE A 139 1.04 -2.24 4.32
N SER A 140 0.36 -1.87 5.41
CA SER A 140 0.88 -0.90 6.40
C SER A 140 1.75 -1.52 7.48
N GLY A 141 1.84 -2.86 7.55
CA GLY A 141 2.54 -3.56 8.60
C GLY A 141 3.63 -4.50 8.09
N TYR A 142 4.02 -5.43 8.94
CA TYR A 142 5.09 -6.39 8.67
C TYR A 142 4.58 -7.81 8.46
N ASP A 143 3.30 -8.09 8.74
CA ASP A 143 2.76 -9.45 8.66
C ASP A 143 2.47 -9.85 7.23
N ARG A 144 2.01 -8.92 6.44
CA ARG A 144 1.78 -9.13 5.02
C ARG A 144 2.82 -8.42 4.19
N ILE A 145 3.14 -9.03 3.04
CA ILE A 145 4.10 -8.52 2.09
C ILE A 145 3.43 -8.52 0.73
N GLU A 146 3.50 -7.40 0.03
CA GLU A 146 2.99 -7.30 -1.33
C GLU A 146 3.95 -7.99 -2.29
N GLY A 147 3.45 -8.99 -3.02
CA GLY A 147 4.13 -9.66 -4.11
C GLY A 147 3.56 -9.33 -5.48
N GLY A 148 4.12 -9.94 -6.53
CA GLY A 148 3.69 -9.74 -7.91
C GLY A 148 4.19 -8.42 -8.52
N THR A 149 3.89 -8.24 -9.80
CA THR A 149 4.28 -7.03 -10.55
C THR A 149 3.14 -6.03 -10.57
N ARG A 150 3.44 -4.78 -10.19
CA ARG A 150 2.47 -3.70 -10.10
C ARG A 150 3.00 -2.40 -10.70
N ALA A 151 2.14 -1.70 -11.43
CA ALA A 151 2.38 -0.33 -11.86
C ALA A 151 1.42 0.63 -11.15
N ASN A 152 1.88 1.85 -10.85
CA ASN A 152 1.06 2.95 -10.38
C ASN A 152 1.19 4.10 -11.38
N LEU A 153 0.07 4.69 -11.78
CA LEU A 153 0.03 5.83 -12.69
C LEU A 153 -0.86 6.93 -12.10
N GLY A 154 -0.41 8.14 -12.19
CA GLY A 154 -1.16 9.28 -11.72
C GLY A 154 -0.37 10.57 -11.77
N PHE A 155 -0.80 11.55 -10.99
CA PHE A 155 -0.09 12.82 -10.86
C PHE A 155 -0.19 13.37 -9.45
N ARG A 156 0.76 14.23 -9.12
CA ARG A 156 0.70 15.17 -8.00
C ARG A 156 0.60 16.58 -8.55
N TYR A 157 -0.08 17.42 -7.81
CA TYR A 157 -0.15 18.84 -8.06
C TYR A 157 0.10 19.58 -6.75
N SER A 158 0.88 20.65 -6.82
CA SER A 158 1.03 21.60 -5.73
C SER A 158 1.00 23.02 -6.28
N GLY A 159 0.27 23.90 -5.63
CA GLY A 159 0.10 25.27 -6.06
C GLY A 159 0.25 26.24 -4.89
N ASP A 160 1.02 27.31 -5.12
CA ASP A 160 0.94 28.55 -4.37
C ASP A 160 0.01 29.49 -5.14
N LEU A 161 -1.14 29.79 -4.54
CA LEU A 161 -2.19 30.63 -5.14
C LEU A 161 -2.00 32.13 -4.85
N GLY A 162 -0.92 32.47 -4.15
CA GLY A 162 -0.67 33.83 -3.65
C GLY A 162 -1.42 34.16 -2.37
N GLY A 163 -1.02 35.22 -1.71
CA GLY A 163 -1.66 35.69 -0.47
C GLY A 163 -1.60 34.67 0.70
N GLY A 164 -0.67 33.69 0.66
CA GLY A 164 -0.54 32.67 1.69
C GLY A 164 -1.49 31.48 1.53
N TRP A 165 -2.19 31.36 0.42
CA TRP A 165 -3.01 30.22 0.07
C TRP A 165 -2.17 29.16 -0.67
N THR A 166 -2.20 27.92 -0.23
CA THR A 166 -1.57 26.82 -0.94
C THR A 166 -2.54 25.67 -1.14
N THR A 167 -2.38 24.93 -2.24
CA THR A 167 -3.21 23.78 -2.57
C THR A 167 -2.33 22.60 -3.01
N ASN A 168 -2.82 21.40 -2.80
CA ASN A 168 -2.20 20.19 -3.29
C ASN A 168 -3.26 19.19 -3.76
N ALA A 169 -2.93 18.36 -4.72
CA ALA A 169 -3.79 17.27 -5.14
C ALA A 169 -2.97 16.05 -5.55
N ILE A 170 -3.55 14.87 -5.41
CA ILE A 170 -3.06 13.59 -5.90
C ILE A 170 -4.23 12.90 -6.58
N PHE A 171 -3.99 12.27 -7.74
CA PHE A 171 -4.97 11.42 -8.39
C PHE A 171 -4.28 10.33 -9.20
N GLY A 172 -4.87 9.13 -9.21
CA GLY A 172 -4.36 8.06 -10.05
C GLY A 172 -4.98 6.70 -9.77
N GLN A 173 -4.31 5.69 -10.29
CA GLN A 173 -4.76 4.30 -10.30
C GLN A 173 -3.56 3.35 -10.23
N SER A 174 -3.77 2.17 -9.66
CA SER A 174 -2.79 1.11 -9.55
C SER A 174 -3.20 -0.08 -10.42
N PHE A 175 -2.21 -0.75 -11.03
CA PHE A 175 -2.42 -1.85 -11.98
C PHE A 175 -1.61 -3.06 -11.53
N HIS A 176 -2.29 -4.18 -11.29
CA HIS A 176 -1.63 -5.46 -11.12
C HIS A 176 -1.38 -6.07 -12.50
N LEU A 177 -0.12 -6.31 -12.84
CA LEU A 177 0.30 -6.71 -14.19
C LEU A 177 0.64 -8.20 -14.31
N ALA A 178 1.24 -8.78 -13.27
CA ALA A 178 1.66 -10.17 -13.29
C ALA A 178 1.87 -10.74 -11.88
N GLY A 179 1.88 -12.06 -11.79
CA GLY A 179 2.00 -12.79 -10.54
C GLY A 179 0.68 -12.87 -9.78
N ARG A 180 0.73 -13.30 -8.54
CA ARG A 180 -0.43 -13.40 -7.66
C ARG A 180 -0.78 -12.02 -7.10
N ASN A 181 -2.02 -11.58 -7.29
CA ASN A 181 -2.51 -10.36 -6.64
C ASN A 181 -2.87 -10.67 -5.18
N PRO A 182 -2.13 -10.16 -4.20
CA PRO A 182 -2.36 -10.48 -2.79
C PRO A 182 -3.67 -9.92 -2.22
N TYR A 183 -4.37 -9.08 -2.98
CA TYR A 183 -5.64 -8.47 -2.57
C TYR A 183 -6.88 -9.20 -3.11
N THR A 184 -6.72 -10.21 -3.99
CA THR A 184 -7.83 -11.02 -4.52
C THR A 184 -8.25 -12.10 -3.55
N ASP A 185 -7.31 -12.64 -2.77
CA ASP A 185 -7.60 -13.73 -1.86
C ASP A 185 -7.95 -13.17 -0.48
N PRO A 186 -9.11 -13.49 0.07
CA PRO A 186 -9.39 -13.18 1.46
C PRO A 186 -8.43 -13.98 2.33
N ASP A 187 -7.68 -13.29 3.17
CA ASP A 187 -7.01 -13.96 4.28
C ASP A 187 -8.03 -14.22 5.41
N PHE A 188 -7.61 -14.95 6.45
CA PHE A 188 -8.50 -15.29 7.57
C PHE A 188 -9.05 -14.08 8.32
N VAL A 189 -8.47 -12.91 8.17
CA VAL A 189 -8.96 -11.64 8.73
C VAL A 189 -9.71 -10.79 7.71
N ASN A 190 -9.91 -11.32 6.49
CA ASN A 190 -10.62 -10.67 5.40
C ASN A 190 -10.05 -9.27 5.05
N VAL A 191 -8.77 -9.09 5.27
CA VAL A 191 -8.07 -7.85 4.97
C VAL A 191 -7.80 -7.79 3.47
N GLY A 192 -8.22 -6.74 2.83
CA GLY A 192 -8.17 -6.59 1.37
C GLY A 192 -9.55 -6.69 0.71
N ALA A 193 -10.54 -7.29 1.37
CA ALA A 193 -11.92 -7.23 0.89
C ALA A 193 -12.37 -5.77 0.77
N ALA A 194 -12.94 -5.42 -0.37
CA ALA A 194 -13.36 -4.05 -0.70
C ALA A 194 -12.24 -2.98 -0.56
N SER A 195 -10.97 -3.37 -0.64
CA SER A 195 -9.84 -2.44 -0.60
C SER A 195 -9.77 -1.53 -1.82
N GLY A 196 -10.34 -1.93 -2.95
CA GLY A 196 -10.20 -1.27 -4.25
C GLY A 196 -8.99 -1.77 -5.06
N LEU A 197 -8.30 -2.83 -4.59
CA LEU A 197 -7.12 -3.43 -5.23
C LEU A 197 -7.36 -4.88 -5.70
N GLN A 198 -8.58 -5.40 -5.55
CA GLN A 198 -8.90 -6.81 -5.80
C GLN A 198 -8.84 -7.21 -7.27
N THR A 199 -8.98 -6.26 -8.18
CA THR A 199 -8.96 -6.48 -9.63
C THR A 199 -7.61 -6.09 -10.24
N ALA A 200 -7.39 -6.46 -11.49
CA ALA A 200 -6.17 -6.10 -12.21
C ALA A 200 -5.98 -4.56 -12.32
N ARG A 201 -7.08 -3.81 -12.38
CA ARG A 201 -7.06 -2.36 -12.21
C ARG A 201 -7.67 -2.03 -10.87
N SER A 202 -7.02 -1.16 -10.10
CA SER A 202 -7.60 -0.68 -8.84
C SER A 202 -8.75 0.29 -9.10
N ASP A 203 -9.49 0.62 -8.06
CA ASP A 203 -10.30 1.84 -8.04
C ASP A 203 -9.42 3.07 -8.31
N TYR A 204 -10.03 4.15 -8.80
CA TYR A 204 -9.37 5.46 -8.85
C TYR A 204 -9.35 6.07 -7.46
N VAL A 205 -8.24 6.70 -7.11
CA VAL A 205 -8.10 7.42 -5.84
C VAL A 205 -7.66 8.85 -6.09
N GLY A 206 -8.21 9.76 -5.32
CA GLY A 206 -7.84 11.17 -5.40
C GLY A 206 -7.98 11.86 -4.06
N GLN A 207 -7.19 12.90 -3.87
CA GLN A 207 -7.25 13.79 -2.73
C GLN A 207 -6.90 15.21 -3.18
N ILE A 208 -7.59 16.18 -2.60
CA ILE A 208 -7.27 17.60 -2.73
C ILE A 208 -7.14 18.21 -1.34
N GLY A 209 -6.18 19.10 -1.17
CA GLY A 209 -5.96 19.86 0.06
C GLY A 209 -5.84 21.34 -0.23
N LEU A 210 -6.30 22.16 0.71
CA LEU A 210 -6.23 23.61 0.68
C LEU A 210 -5.77 24.11 2.06
N ARG A 211 -4.71 24.91 2.07
CA ARG A 211 -4.23 25.60 3.26
C ARG A 211 -4.51 27.09 3.12
N THR A 212 -5.11 27.65 4.14
CA THR A 212 -5.41 29.08 4.22
C THR A 212 -4.24 29.87 4.82
N PRO A 213 -4.19 31.21 4.63
CA PRO A 213 -3.16 32.06 5.25
C PRO A 213 -3.19 32.06 6.78
N VAL A 214 -4.33 31.75 7.39
CA VAL A 214 -4.48 31.64 8.85
C VAL A 214 -4.09 30.27 9.43
N GLY A 215 -3.58 29.36 8.57
CA GLY A 215 -3.08 28.07 9.01
C GLY A 215 -4.13 26.93 8.99
N LEU A 216 -5.39 27.20 8.68
CA LEU A 216 -6.40 26.16 8.53
C LEU A 216 -6.08 25.31 7.28
N TYR A 217 -6.04 23.99 7.46
CA TYR A 217 -5.89 23.03 6.35
C TYR A 217 -7.17 22.22 6.20
N LEU A 218 -7.71 22.24 5.00
CA LEU A 218 -8.88 21.44 4.60
C LEU A 218 -8.43 20.40 3.60
N SER A 219 -8.87 19.16 3.74
CA SER A 219 -8.66 18.13 2.73
C SER A 219 -9.90 17.31 2.47
N ALA A 220 -10.06 16.88 1.21
CA ALA A 220 -11.09 15.95 0.77
C ALA A 220 -10.45 14.83 -0.04
N GLY A 221 -10.71 13.59 0.34
CA GLY A 221 -10.27 12.38 -0.34
C GLY A 221 -11.46 11.59 -0.88
N ALA A 222 -11.27 10.90 -1.99
CA ALA A 222 -12.28 10.02 -2.53
C ALA A 222 -11.69 8.82 -3.27
N ARG A 223 -12.44 7.71 -3.26
CA ARG A 223 -12.18 6.53 -4.07
C ARG A 223 -13.40 6.27 -4.95
N PHE A 224 -13.14 6.02 -6.24
CA PHE A 224 -14.18 5.79 -7.24
C PHE A 224 -13.99 4.42 -7.89
N ASP A 225 -15.09 3.73 -8.11
CA ASP A 225 -15.12 2.45 -8.78
C ASP A 225 -14.44 2.51 -10.15
N GLN A 226 -13.62 1.52 -10.46
CA GLN A 226 -12.84 1.46 -11.69
C GLN A 226 -13.66 1.31 -12.99
N ALA A 227 -14.90 0.77 -12.89
CA ALA A 227 -15.71 0.46 -14.06
C ALA A 227 -16.73 1.56 -14.39
N ASN A 228 -17.35 2.16 -13.37
CA ASN A 228 -18.46 3.10 -13.53
C ASN A 228 -18.23 4.47 -12.87
N PHE A 229 -17.07 4.67 -12.24
CA PHE A 229 -16.67 5.89 -11.56
C PHE A 229 -17.61 6.34 -10.43
N GLN A 230 -18.40 5.39 -9.88
CA GLN A 230 -19.23 5.68 -8.71
C GLN A 230 -18.37 5.83 -7.45
N PRO A 231 -18.71 6.78 -6.56
CA PRO A 231 -17.98 6.95 -5.32
C PRO A 231 -18.15 5.72 -4.42
N ARG A 232 -17.04 5.14 -4.00
CA ARG A 232 -16.95 4.01 -3.07
C ARG A 232 -16.63 4.45 -1.65
N ARG A 233 -15.90 5.56 -1.55
CA ARG A 233 -15.53 6.17 -0.28
C ARG A 233 -15.27 7.66 -0.50
N ALA A 234 -15.61 8.46 0.49
CA ALA A 234 -15.22 9.86 0.58
C ALA A 234 -14.91 10.20 2.04
N ASP A 235 -13.92 11.03 2.25
CA ASP A 235 -13.52 11.56 3.54
C ASP A 235 -13.16 13.03 3.41
N VAL A 236 -13.45 13.78 4.47
CA VAL A 236 -13.12 15.20 4.58
C VAL A 236 -12.50 15.42 5.95
N SER A 237 -11.44 16.21 6.00
CA SER A 237 -10.79 16.60 7.25
C SER A 237 -10.49 18.09 7.28
N ALA A 238 -10.44 18.64 8.49
CA ALA A 238 -10.05 19.99 8.77
C ALA A 238 -9.12 20.01 10.00
N SER A 239 -8.02 20.76 9.93
CA SER A 239 -7.05 20.89 11.02
C SER A 239 -6.43 22.30 11.05
#